data_7af5eb9797ebee77d8d4c1d9c7618fd4
#
_entry.id   7af5eb9797ebee77d8d4c1d9c7618fd4
#
_cell.length_a   1.000
_cell.length_b   1.000
_cell.length_c   1.000
_cell.angle_alpha   90.00
_cell.angle_beta   90.00
_cell.angle_gamma   90.00
#
_symmetry.space_group_name_H-M   'P 1'
#
loop_
_entity.id
_entity.type
_entity.pdbx_description
1 polymer ?
#
loop_
_entity_poly.entity_id
_entity_poly.type
_entity_poly.pdbx_seq_one_letter_code
_entity_poly.pdbx_strand_id
1 'polypeptide(L)'
;EPGSVFLWGGYDDDGLFGTYAEEHGSPEYSIFGDAEEGLQKLKAGFEVDLAWPCQGEIKRWVRAGVLEPLDPSRIENWNDMFPEVRDLPSGMVDGKHYFAPVDWGDTTLFYMADRIDWMDASNESFALMEDPRVKGKVGILDSAADSLFLMMHHLGIDIREQDQLTKAAIDQGIDKFREMRDNGQIRAFFGDTSSMIEALGNEEIDVALGWNEIAWSAGAKMMQPANGTMTWACGLAIVKGADLDKAYAMIN
;
A
#
# COMPACT_ATOMS: atom_id res chain seq x y z
N GLU A 1 11.93 7.89 28.06
CA GLU A 1 12.32 8.04 26.65
C GLU A 1 11.08 7.84 25.78
N PRO A 2 10.88 8.64 24.71
CA PRO A 2 9.77 8.46 23.79
C PRO A 2 9.82 7.09 23.11
N GLY A 3 8.68 6.62 22.63
CA GLY A 3 8.63 5.41 21.82
C GLY A 3 9.21 5.63 20.44
N SER A 4 9.50 4.54 19.74
CA SER A 4 10.10 4.58 18.40
C SER A 4 9.23 3.82 17.39
N VAL A 5 9.09 4.39 16.19
CA VAL A 5 8.25 3.82 15.12
C VAL A 5 9.01 3.78 13.81
N PHE A 6 8.98 2.63 13.14
CA PHE A 6 9.57 2.40 11.82
C PHE A 6 8.46 2.28 10.79
N LEU A 7 8.33 3.26 9.89
CA LEU A 7 7.14 3.48 9.10
C LEU A 7 7.44 3.95 7.67
N TRP A 8 6.41 4.00 6.85
CA TRP A 8 6.45 4.57 5.50
C TRP A 8 6.62 6.09 5.54
N GLY A 9 7.27 6.66 4.54
CA GLY A 9 7.33 8.12 4.38
C GLY A 9 5.93 8.72 4.26
N GLY A 10 5.71 9.83 4.98
CA GLY A 10 4.40 10.50 5.04
C GLY A 10 3.55 10.14 6.27
N TYR A 11 3.95 9.13 7.05
CA TYR A 11 3.31 8.77 8.32
C TYR A 11 4.08 9.27 9.55
N ASP A 12 5.17 10.01 9.35
CA ASP A 12 6.00 10.64 10.39
C ASP A 12 5.35 11.94 10.89
N ASP A 13 4.09 11.85 11.31
CA ASP A 13 3.26 12.96 11.79
C ASP A 13 2.74 12.68 13.20
N ASP A 14 3.02 13.59 14.13
CA ASP A 14 2.57 13.51 15.52
C ASP A 14 1.05 13.45 15.64
N GLY A 15 0.31 13.97 14.66
CA GLY A 15 -1.15 13.88 14.62
C GLY A 15 -1.69 12.46 14.54
N LEU A 16 -0.88 11.50 14.03
CA LEU A 16 -1.24 10.07 14.00
C LEU A 16 -1.05 9.38 15.37
N PHE A 17 -0.29 10.00 16.26
CA PHE A 17 -0.01 9.50 17.62
C PHE A 17 -0.56 10.46 18.70
N GLY A 18 -1.53 11.29 18.34
CA GLY A 18 -2.13 12.40 19.09
C GLY A 18 -1.98 12.34 20.61
N THR A 19 -2.80 11.54 21.28
CA THR A 19 -2.80 11.44 22.75
C THR A 19 -1.44 10.99 23.29
N TYR A 20 -0.79 10.03 22.64
CA TYR A 20 0.55 9.58 23.05
C TYR A 20 1.57 10.72 22.96
N ALA A 21 1.59 11.46 21.85
CA ALA A 21 2.54 12.55 21.65
C ALA A 21 2.34 13.70 22.65
N GLU A 22 1.09 13.97 23.03
CA GLU A 22 0.77 14.97 24.06
C GLU A 22 1.28 14.58 25.48
N GLU A 23 1.19 13.30 25.83
CA GLU A 23 1.53 12.79 27.15
C GLU A 23 3.02 12.41 27.31
N HIS A 24 3.62 11.89 26.24
CA HIS A 24 4.96 11.28 26.28
C HIS A 24 5.98 11.96 25.38
N GLY A 25 5.56 12.92 24.56
CA GLY A 25 6.37 13.53 23.48
C GLY A 25 6.29 12.73 22.18
N SER A 26 6.69 13.38 21.09
CA SER A 26 6.71 12.77 19.75
C SER A 26 7.49 11.47 19.74
N PRO A 27 6.98 10.39 19.12
CA PRO A 27 7.77 9.19 18.85
C PRO A 27 9.03 9.50 18.02
N GLU A 28 10.04 8.68 18.16
CA GLU A 28 11.20 8.71 17.26
C GLU A 28 10.83 8.00 15.96
N TYR A 29 10.79 8.75 14.85
CA TYR A 29 10.42 8.20 13.54
C TYR A 29 11.66 7.75 12.77
N SER A 30 11.56 6.56 12.19
CA SER A 30 12.48 6.04 11.17
C SER A 30 11.69 5.62 9.95
N ILE A 31 12.22 5.89 8.75
CA ILE A 31 11.49 5.68 7.50
C ILE A 31 12.10 4.50 6.72
N PHE A 32 11.26 3.69 6.10
CA PHE A 32 11.63 2.74 5.05
C PHE A 32 10.91 3.08 3.74
N GLY A 33 11.61 2.87 2.63
CA GLY A 33 11.10 3.15 1.29
C GLY A 33 10.30 2.00 0.69
N ASP A 34 10.58 0.77 1.15
CA ASP A 34 9.85 -0.43 0.75
C ASP A 34 9.86 -1.49 1.87
N ALA A 35 8.91 -2.44 1.79
CA ALA A 35 8.72 -3.47 2.80
C ALA A 35 9.90 -4.45 2.92
N GLU A 36 10.67 -4.68 1.86
CA GLU A 36 11.87 -5.53 1.89
C GLU A 36 12.99 -4.84 2.66
N GLU A 37 13.23 -3.56 2.41
CA GLU A 37 14.16 -2.74 3.17
C GLU A 37 13.82 -2.79 4.66
N GLY A 38 12.54 -2.56 5.00
CA GLY A 38 12.04 -2.63 6.37
C GLY A 38 12.35 -3.97 7.02
N LEU A 39 12.00 -5.07 6.36
CA LEU A 39 12.27 -6.42 6.86
C LEU A 39 13.77 -6.69 7.07
N GLN A 40 14.63 -6.30 6.13
CA GLN A 40 16.07 -6.55 6.23
C GLN A 40 16.71 -5.76 7.37
N LYS A 41 16.28 -4.51 7.61
CA LYS A 41 16.75 -3.71 8.74
C LYS A 41 16.37 -4.37 10.08
N LEU A 42 15.10 -4.80 10.24
CA LEU A 42 14.66 -5.48 11.46
C LEU A 42 15.40 -6.81 11.67
N LYS A 43 15.62 -7.60 10.62
CA LYS A 43 16.43 -8.83 10.69
C LYS A 43 17.89 -8.57 11.04
N ALA A 44 18.42 -7.43 10.66
CA ALA A 44 19.78 -7.00 11.02
C ALA A 44 19.89 -6.49 12.45
N GLY A 45 18.80 -6.46 13.23
CA GLY A 45 18.77 -6.03 14.62
C GLY A 45 18.52 -4.53 14.81
N PHE A 46 17.86 -3.88 13.84
CA PHE A 46 17.38 -2.52 14.04
C PHE A 46 16.34 -2.50 15.17
N GLU A 47 16.64 -1.80 16.25
CA GLU A 47 15.81 -1.73 17.44
C GLU A 47 14.80 -0.59 17.31
N VAL A 48 13.51 -0.94 17.47
CA VAL A 48 12.37 -0.01 17.41
C VAL A 48 11.18 -0.67 18.10
N ASP A 49 10.28 0.11 18.69
CA ASP A 49 9.13 -0.45 19.40
C ASP A 49 8.03 -0.92 18.47
N LEU A 50 7.67 -0.08 17.50
CA LEU A 50 6.63 -0.39 16.52
C LEU A 50 7.18 -0.31 15.09
N ALA A 51 6.60 -1.13 14.22
CA ALA A 51 6.74 -0.99 12.78
C ALA A 51 5.34 -0.81 12.15
N TRP A 52 5.29 -0.21 10.95
CA TRP A 52 4.03 0.04 10.23
C TRP A 52 3.99 -0.72 8.89
N PRO A 53 3.91 -2.06 8.93
CA PRO A 53 3.75 -2.87 7.72
C PRO A 53 2.32 -2.77 7.18
N CYS A 54 2.14 -3.14 5.91
CA CYS A 54 0.83 -3.42 5.37
C CYS A 54 0.48 -4.91 5.51
N GLN A 55 -0.78 -5.26 5.36
CA GLN A 55 -1.30 -6.62 5.57
C GLN A 55 -0.55 -7.71 4.78
N GLY A 56 -0.07 -7.39 3.59
CA GLY A 56 0.63 -8.33 2.72
C GLY A 56 1.98 -8.81 3.27
N GLU A 57 2.61 -8.01 4.12
CA GLU A 57 3.92 -8.29 4.72
C GLU A 57 3.84 -9.13 5.99
N ILE A 58 2.74 -9.12 6.71
CA ILE A 58 2.63 -9.67 8.06
C ILE A 58 3.11 -11.11 8.15
N LYS A 59 2.59 -12.00 7.30
CA LYS A 59 2.97 -13.43 7.33
C LYS A 59 4.47 -13.63 7.10
N ARG A 60 5.07 -12.83 6.23
CA ARG A 60 6.50 -12.90 5.92
C ARG A 60 7.35 -12.39 7.10
N TRP A 61 6.96 -11.28 7.70
CA TRP A 61 7.67 -10.68 8.84
C TRP A 61 7.55 -11.55 10.09
N VAL A 62 6.39 -12.17 10.33
CA VAL A 62 6.21 -13.16 11.41
C VAL A 62 7.10 -14.39 11.21
N ARG A 63 7.15 -14.94 9.98
CA ARG A 63 8.05 -16.06 9.66
C ARG A 63 9.54 -15.71 9.83
N ALA A 64 9.88 -14.46 9.58
CA ALA A 64 11.24 -13.96 9.82
C ALA A 64 11.56 -13.75 11.30
N GLY A 65 10.56 -13.84 12.20
CA GLY A 65 10.72 -13.74 13.63
C GLY A 65 10.96 -12.31 14.13
N VAL A 66 10.52 -11.29 13.37
CA VAL A 66 10.74 -9.88 13.72
C VAL A 66 9.52 -9.21 14.38
N LEU A 67 8.37 -9.86 14.47
CA LEU A 67 7.16 -9.34 15.10
C LEU A 67 6.74 -10.16 16.32
N GLU A 68 6.12 -9.48 17.28
CA GLU A 68 5.39 -10.10 18.40
C GLU A 68 3.88 -10.12 18.13
N PRO A 69 3.15 -11.14 18.61
CA PRO A 69 1.70 -11.16 18.50
C PRO A 69 1.08 -10.06 19.38
N LEU A 70 0.01 -9.44 18.86
CA LEU A 70 -0.78 -8.49 19.63
C LEU A 70 -1.70 -9.22 20.63
N ASP A 71 -1.89 -8.60 21.77
CA ASP A 71 -2.98 -8.90 22.70
C ASP A 71 -4.11 -7.87 22.51
N PRO A 72 -5.19 -8.22 21.82
CA PRO A 72 -6.31 -7.31 21.59
C PRO A 72 -6.93 -6.73 22.87
N SER A 73 -6.81 -7.42 24.01
CA SER A 73 -7.37 -6.94 25.26
C SER A 73 -6.63 -5.73 25.84
N ARG A 74 -5.46 -5.42 25.32
CA ARG A 74 -4.65 -4.25 25.68
C ARG A 74 -4.87 -3.05 24.76
N ILE A 75 -5.71 -3.19 23.71
CA ILE A 75 -6.01 -2.13 22.76
C ILE A 75 -7.44 -1.64 23.05
N GLU A 76 -7.57 -0.41 23.55
CA GLU A 76 -8.82 0.11 24.06
C GLU A 76 -9.95 0.14 23.02
N ASN A 77 -9.63 0.58 21.81
CA ASN A 77 -10.58 0.75 20.70
C ASN A 77 -10.62 -0.47 19.75
N TRP A 78 -10.08 -1.64 20.16
CA TRP A 78 -10.01 -2.81 19.28
C TRP A 78 -11.36 -3.21 18.68
N ASN A 79 -12.41 -3.16 19.49
CA ASN A 79 -13.77 -3.55 19.08
C ASN A 79 -14.51 -2.45 18.28
N ASP A 80 -13.98 -1.24 18.25
CA ASP A 80 -14.56 -0.13 17.49
C ASP A 80 -14.04 -0.08 16.04
N MET A 81 -13.00 -0.86 15.73
CA MET A 81 -12.49 -1.02 14.35
C MET A 81 -13.50 -1.77 13.48
N PHE A 82 -13.54 -1.45 12.19
CA PHE A 82 -14.31 -2.23 11.21
C PHE A 82 -13.84 -3.68 11.20
N PRO A 83 -14.72 -4.67 11.46
CA PRO A 83 -14.33 -6.07 11.51
C PRO A 83 -13.63 -6.58 10.24
N GLU A 84 -14.03 -6.05 9.07
CA GLU A 84 -13.48 -6.39 7.76
C GLU A 84 -12.00 -6.04 7.63
N VAL A 85 -11.53 -5.04 8.36
CA VAL A 85 -10.12 -4.59 8.37
C VAL A 85 -9.38 -5.19 9.57
N ARG A 86 -10.04 -5.20 10.75
CA ARG A 86 -9.47 -5.75 12.00
C ARG A 86 -9.13 -7.22 11.90
N ASP A 87 -10.03 -8.01 11.30
CA ASP A 87 -9.95 -9.46 11.27
C ASP A 87 -9.45 -10.02 9.93
N LEU A 88 -8.67 -9.20 9.18
CA LEU A 88 -8.09 -9.60 7.90
C LEU A 88 -7.26 -10.88 8.05
N PRO A 89 -7.55 -11.95 7.27
CA PRO A 89 -6.80 -13.20 7.33
C PRO A 89 -5.30 -13.05 7.01
N SER A 90 -4.94 -12.00 6.25
CA SER A 90 -3.55 -11.67 5.93
C SER A 90 -2.79 -11.08 7.13
N GLY A 91 -3.49 -10.40 8.04
CA GLY A 91 -2.95 -9.84 9.27
C GLY A 91 -2.82 -10.83 10.43
N MET A 92 -3.23 -12.09 10.21
CA MET A 92 -3.25 -13.13 11.23
C MET A 92 -2.31 -14.29 10.87
N VAL A 93 -1.64 -14.84 11.89
CA VAL A 93 -0.84 -16.06 11.79
C VAL A 93 -1.15 -16.96 12.99
N ASP A 94 -1.51 -18.22 12.74
CA ASP A 94 -1.87 -19.21 13.75
C ASP A 94 -2.93 -18.72 14.73
N GLY A 95 -3.94 -18.01 14.23
CA GLY A 95 -5.06 -17.46 14.99
C GLY A 95 -4.72 -16.26 15.89
N LYS A 96 -3.55 -15.67 15.73
CA LYS A 96 -3.11 -14.46 16.47
C LYS A 96 -3.03 -13.27 15.54
N HIS A 97 -3.44 -12.11 16.04
CA HIS A 97 -3.23 -10.83 15.37
C HIS A 97 -1.77 -10.36 15.53
N TYR A 98 -1.21 -9.74 14.49
CA TYR A 98 0.15 -9.24 14.50
C TYR A 98 0.24 -7.77 14.08
N PHE A 99 -0.86 -7.16 13.68
CA PHE A 99 -0.91 -5.72 13.47
C PHE A 99 -2.28 -5.16 13.87
N ALA A 100 -2.30 -3.92 14.34
CA ALA A 100 -3.49 -3.12 14.56
C ALA A 100 -3.65 -2.23 13.32
N PRO A 101 -4.67 -2.45 12.47
CA PRO A 101 -4.88 -1.63 11.29
C PRO A 101 -5.21 -0.18 11.68
N VAL A 102 -4.56 0.77 11.01
CA VAL A 102 -4.75 2.21 11.24
C VAL A 102 -5.38 2.86 10.02
N ASP A 103 -4.93 2.47 8.85
CA ASP A 103 -5.42 3.02 7.60
C ASP A 103 -5.64 1.95 6.54
N TRP A 104 -6.36 2.30 5.50
CA TRP A 104 -6.60 1.47 4.33
C TRP A 104 -6.81 2.33 3.10
N GLY A 105 -6.54 1.77 1.95
CA GLY A 105 -6.73 2.46 0.69
C GLY A 105 -6.83 1.49 -0.48
N ASP A 106 -6.92 2.08 -1.66
CA ASP A 106 -7.02 1.34 -2.92
C ASP A 106 -5.84 1.66 -3.83
N THR A 107 -5.36 0.63 -4.51
CA THR A 107 -4.57 0.77 -5.71
C THR A 107 -5.46 0.51 -6.90
N THR A 108 -5.61 1.50 -7.75
CA THR A 108 -6.51 1.41 -8.92
C THR A 108 -5.99 2.26 -10.06
N LEU A 109 -6.68 2.19 -11.19
CA LEU A 109 -6.50 3.14 -12.28
C LEU A 109 -7.30 4.41 -11.98
N PHE A 110 -6.73 5.57 -12.28
CA PHE A 110 -7.39 6.86 -12.19
C PHE A 110 -7.03 7.75 -13.37
N TYR A 111 -7.85 8.75 -13.64
CA TYR A 111 -7.68 9.60 -14.82
C TYR A 111 -8.12 11.05 -14.54
N MET A 112 -7.57 11.95 -15.34
CA MET A 112 -7.96 13.36 -15.31
C MET A 112 -9.25 13.55 -16.10
N ALA A 113 -10.37 13.74 -15.39
CA ALA A 113 -11.71 13.77 -16.00
C ALA A 113 -11.94 15.00 -16.91
N ASP A 114 -11.21 16.07 -16.71
CA ASP A 114 -11.23 17.26 -17.55
C ASP A 114 -10.55 17.05 -18.92
N ARG A 115 -9.70 16.03 -19.03
CA ARG A 115 -8.95 15.66 -20.25
C ARG A 115 -9.45 14.38 -20.89
N ILE A 116 -10.18 13.54 -20.14
CA ILE A 116 -10.77 12.28 -20.59
C ILE A 116 -12.28 12.32 -20.34
N ASP A 117 -12.96 13.20 -21.08
CA ASP A 117 -14.40 13.47 -20.96
C ASP A 117 -15.32 12.38 -21.54
N TRP A 118 -14.74 11.43 -22.28
CA TRP A 118 -15.44 10.29 -22.90
C TRP A 118 -15.53 9.04 -22.00
N MET A 119 -14.91 9.09 -20.80
CA MET A 119 -15.05 8.04 -19.78
C MET A 119 -16.25 8.30 -18.89
N ASP A 120 -16.98 7.24 -18.57
CA ASP A 120 -18.05 7.24 -17.57
C ASP A 120 -18.04 5.93 -16.76
N ALA A 121 -18.82 5.89 -15.68
CA ALA A 121 -18.87 4.74 -14.77
C ALA A 121 -19.27 3.41 -15.45
N SER A 122 -19.91 3.45 -16.61
CA SER A 122 -20.35 2.22 -17.33
C SER A 122 -19.24 1.57 -18.14
N ASN A 123 -18.15 2.31 -18.44
CA ASN A 123 -17.03 1.83 -19.24
C ASN A 123 -15.68 1.86 -18.52
N GLU A 124 -15.68 2.12 -17.19
CA GLU A 124 -14.48 2.05 -16.37
C GLU A 124 -13.88 0.63 -16.38
N SER A 125 -12.66 0.53 -16.86
CA SER A 125 -11.93 -0.73 -17.00
C SER A 125 -10.43 -0.48 -17.05
N PHE A 126 -9.64 -1.41 -16.55
CA PHE A 126 -8.18 -1.38 -16.70
C PHE A 126 -7.72 -1.33 -18.16
N ALA A 127 -8.57 -1.69 -19.12
CA ALA A 127 -8.29 -1.55 -20.54
C ALA A 127 -8.04 -0.08 -20.98
N LEU A 128 -8.43 0.91 -20.17
CA LEU A 128 -8.09 2.31 -20.42
C LEU A 128 -6.58 2.52 -20.60
N MET A 129 -5.75 1.80 -19.83
CA MET A 129 -4.29 1.90 -19.96
C MET A 129 -3.78 1.56 -21.36
N GLU A 130 -4.55 0.77 -22.12
CA GLU A 130 -4.18 0.30 -23.45
C GLU A 130 -4.91 1.06 -24.57
N ASP A 131 -5.82 1.96 -24.22
CA ASP A 131 -6.61 2.70 -25.21
C ASP A 131 -5.67 3.61 -26.04
N PRO A 132 -5.74 3.55 -27.39
CA PRO A 132 -4.90 4.37 -28.26
C PRO A 132 -5.07 5.88 -28.04
N ARG A 133 -6.22 6.32 -27.49
CA ARG A 133 -6.49 7.75 -27.23
C ARG A 133 -5.65 8.31 -26.10
N VAL A 134 -5.14 7.45 -25.21
CA VAL A 134 -4.24 7.85 -24.11
C VAL A 134 -2.79 7.41 -24.33
N LYS A 135 -2.43 7.11 -25.58
CA LYS A 135 -1.07 6.69 -25.91
C LYS A 135 -0.04 7.75 -25.53
N GLY A 136 0.99 7.32 -24.79
CA GLY A 136 2.04 8.21 -24.28
C GLY A 136 1.60 9.11 -23.12
N LYS A 137 0.43 8.85 -22.54
CA LYS A 137 -0.18 9.58 -21.42
C LYS A 137 -0.48 8.70 -20.20
N VAL A 138 0.06 7.50 -20.16
CA VAL A 138 -0.14 6.54 -19.07
C VAL A 138 1.07 6.53 -18.15
N GLY A 139 0.85 6.76 -16.86
CA GLY A 139 1.83 6.61 -15.78
C GLY A 139 1.57 5.35 -14.98
N ILE A 140 2.61 4.67 -14.56
CA ILE A 140 2.51 3.46 -13.73
C ILE A 140 3.36 3.67 -12.47
N LEU A 141 2.80 3.41 -11.30
CA LEU A 141 3.56 3.35 -10.06
C LEU A 141 4.52 2.16 -10.13
N ASP A 142 5.80 2.38 -9.89
CA ASP A 142 6.82 1.33 -9.90
C ASP A 142 6.76 0.51 -8.61
N SER A 143 5.73 -0.30 -8.51
CA SER A 143 5.47 -1.20 -7.39
C SER A 143 5.15 -2.60 -7.88
N ALA A 144 5.98 -3.56 -7.51
CA ALA A 144 5.76 -4.96 -7.85
C ALA A 144 4.52 -5.53 -7.13
N ALA A 145 4.29 -5.13 -5.88
CA ALA A 145 3.16 -5.62 -5.09
C ALA A 145 1.82 -5.06 -5.56
N ASP A 146 1.82 -3.84 -6.09
CA ASP A 146 0.58 -3.15 -6.48
C ASP A 146 0.35 -3.22 -8.00
N SER A 147 1.18 -2.51 -8.76
CA SER A 147 0.95 -2.35 -10.20
C SER A 147 1.07 -3.66 -10.97
N LEU A 148 2.03 -4.52 -10.61
CA LEU A 148 2.18 -5.82 -11.27
C LEU A 148 0.99 -6.74 -10.96
N PHE A 149 0.51 -6.77 -9.71
CA PHE A 149 -0.64 -7.60 -9.35
C PHE A 149 -1.93 -7.11 -10.02
N LEU A 150 -2.12 -5.79 -10.13
CA LEU A 150 -3.25 -5.25 -10.89
C LEU A 150 -3.15 -5.53 -12.39
N MET A 151 -1.94 -5.51 -12.97
CA MET A 151 -1.75 -5.95 -14.35
C MET A 151 -2.08 -7.44 -14.51
N MET A 152 -1.67 -8.30 -13.59
CA MET A 152 -2.03 -9.72 -13.60
C MET A 152 -3.54 -9.90 -13.49
N HIS A 153 -4.21 -9.14 -12.60
CA HIS A 153 -5.66 -9.13 -12.48
C HIS A 153 -6.34 -8.68 -13.78
N HIS A 154 -5.85 -7.63 -14.43
CA HIS A 154 -6.32 -7.20 -15.74
C HIS A 154 -6.19 -8.28 -16.82
N LEU A 155 -5.14 -9.08 -16.76
CA LEU A 155 -4.93 -10.23 -17.66
C LEU A 155 -5.79 -11.47 -17.31
N GLY A 156 -6.66 -11.36 -16.31
CA GLY A 156 -7.56 -12.43 -15.88
C GLY A 156 -6.94 -13.47 -14.96
N ILE A 157 -5.78 -13.17 -14.37
CA ILE A 157 -5.13 -14.00 -13.34
C ILE A 157 -5.75 -13.66 -11.99
N ASP A 158 -6.33 -14.63 -11.29
CA ASP A 158 -6.86 -14.40 -9.95
C ASP A 158 -5.73 -14.33 -8.92
N ILE A 159 -5.35 -13.11 -8.57
CA ILE A 159 -4.24 -12.84 -7.63
C ILE A 159 -4.56 -13.26 -6.17
N ARG A 160 -5.81 -13.61 -5.85
CA ARG A 160 -6.22 -14.13 -4.54
C ARG A 160 -5.91 -15.62 -4.39
N GLU A 161 -5.83 -16.32 -5.50
CA GLU A 161 -5.53 -17.75 -5.57
C GLU A 161 -4.02 -17.96 -5.64
N GLN A 162 -3.44 -18.44 -4.54
CA GLN A 162 -1.99 -18.57 -4.40
C GLN A 162 -1.35 -19.51 -5.44
N ASP A 163 -2.06 -20.50 -5.93
CA ASP A 163 -1.61 -21.42 -6.97
C ASP A 163 -1.55 -20.77 -8.37
N GLN A 164 -2.24 -19.66 -8.58
CA GLN A 164 -2.16 -18.85 -9.79
C GLN A 164 -0.99 -17.86 -9.79
N LEU A 165 -0.41 -17.56 -8.62
CA LEU A 165 0.76 -16.68 -8.50
C LEU A 165 2.07 -17.41 -8.89
N THR A 166 2.10 -17.95 -10.08
CA THR A 166 3.26 -18.66 -10.61
C THR A 166 4.27 -17.69 -11.24
N LYS A 167 5.52 -18.16 -11.40
CA LYS A 167 6.52 -17.39 -12.16
C LYS A 167 6.03 -17.04 -13.56
N ALA A 168 5.33 -17.96 -14.23
CA ALA A 168 4.78 -17.71 -15.57
C ALA A 168 3.72 -16.60 -15.57
N ALA A 169 2.86 -16.54 -14.56
CA ALA A 169 1.88 -15.48 -14.41
C ALA A 169 2.53 -14.11 -14.13
N ILE A 170 3.55 -14.10 -13.28
CA ILE A 170 4.36 -12.90 -13.01
C ILE A 170 5.04 -12.41 -14.29
N ASP A 171 5.68 -13.33 -15.04
CA ASP A 171 6.32 -13.00 -16.32
C ASP A 171 5.32 -12.41 -17.33
N GLN A 172 4.07 -12.91 -17.39
CA GLN A 172 3.02 -12.35 -18.25
C GLN A 172 2.70 -10.89 -17.91
N GLY A 173 2.57 -10.57 -16.63
CA GLY A 173 2.33 -9.19 -16.19
C GLY A 173 3.51 -8.26 -16.54
N ILE A 174 4.73 -8.72 -16.31
CA ILE A 174 5.94 -7.97 -16.65
C ILE A 174 6.06 -7.77 -18.18
N ASP A 175 5.81 -8.82 -18.96
CA ASP A 175 5.89 -8.74 -20.42
C ASP A 175 4.82 -7.80 -20.99
N LYS A 176 3.63 -7.75 -20.38
CA LYS A 176 2.60 -6.77 -20.76
C LYS A 176 3.04 -5.34 -20.52
N PHE A 177 3.64 -5.03 -19.37
CA PHE A 177 4.22 -3.72 -19.13
C PHE A 177 5.35 -3.38 -20.11
N ARG A 178 6.20 -4.35 -20.44
CA ARG A 178 7.26 -4.16 -21.45
C ARG A 178 6.67 -3.85 -22.83
N GLU A 179 5.65 -4.60 -23.26
CA GLU A 179 4.92 -4.35 -24.51
C GLU A 179 4.39 -2.91 -24.54
N MET A 180 3.68 -2.49 -23.49
CA MET A 180 3.10 -1.17 -23.40
C MET A 180 4.15 -0.05 -23.33
N ARG A 181 5.29 -0.29 -22.71
CA ARG A 181 6.43 0.62 -22.73
C ARG A 181 7.04 0.72 -24.13
N ASP A 182 7.33 -0.42 -24.76
CA ASP A 182 8.06 -0.49 -26.02
C ASP A 182 7.24 0.03 -27.21
N ASN A 183 5.91 -0.09 -27.14
CA ASN A 183 5.00 0.49 -28.13
C ASN A 183 4.67 1.97 -27.86
N GLY A 184 5.19 2.55 -26.76
CA GLY A 184 5.00 3.94 -26.38
C GLY A 184 3.65 4.27 -25.74
N GLN A 185 2.91 3.29 -25.25
CA GLN A 185 1.67 3.50 -24.50
C GLN A 185 1.97 4.13 -23.12
N ILE A 186 2.93 3.57 -22.39
CA ILE A 186 3.39 4.09 -21.11
C ILE A 186 4.33 5.27 -21.31
N ARG A 187 4.06 6.39 -20.62
CA ARG A 187 4.92 7.57 -20.57
C ARG A 187 6.11 7.35 -19.63
N ALA A 188 5.84 6.86 -18.41
CA ALA A 188 6.86 6.62 -17.40
C ALA A 188 6.38 5.65 -16.32
N PHE A 189 7.35 5.02 -15.64
CA PHE A 189 7.18 4.39 -14.34
C PHE A 189 7.67 5.38 -13.27
N PHE A 190 6.89 5.54 -12.21
CA PHE A 190 7.15 6.52 -11.14
C PHE A 190 7.51 5.79 -9.85
N GLY A 191 8.67 6.10 -9.30
CA GLY A 191 9.16 5.49 -8.07
C GLY A 191 8.64 6.16 -6.79
N ASP A 192 7.90 7.27 -6.91
CA ASP A 192 7.34 8.00 -5.78
C ASP A 192 6.05 8.74 -6.15
N THR A 193 5.25 8.99 -5.11
CA THR A 193 3.95 9.68 -5.19
C THR A 193 4.06 11.09 -5.76
N SER A 194 5.05 11.87 -5.30
CA SER A 194 5.16 13.30 -5.63
C SER A 194 5.42 13.52 -7.11
N SER A 195 6.33 12.75 -7.69
CA SER A 195 6.63 12.86 -9.13
C SER A 195 5.45 12.48 -10.03
N MET A 196 4.63 11.50 -9.60
CA MET A 196 3.42 11.13 -10.33
C MET A 196 2.34 12.22 -10.24
N ILE A 197 2.15 12.84 -9.06
CA ILE A 197 1.23 13.97 -8.87
C ILE A 197 1.67 15.15 -9.75
N GLU A 198 2.96 15.45 -9.77
CA GLU A 198 3.51 16.53 -10.61
C GLU A 198 3.27 16.25 -12.09
N ALA A 199 3.51 15.03 -12.56
CA ALA A 199 3.29 14.64 -13.95
C ALA A 199 1.81 14.75 -14.38
N LEU A 200 0.87 14.44 -13.48
CA LEU A 200 -0.56 14.66 -13.69
C LEU A 200 -0.88 16.16 -13.78
N GLY A 201 -0.36 16.95 -12.85
CA GLY A 201 -0.57 18.41 -12.83
C GLY A 201 0.04 19.13 -14.04
N ASN A 202 1.18 18.67 -14.53
CA ASN A 202 1.88 19.22 -15.70
C ASN A 202 1.37 18.66 -17.04
N GLU A 203 0.28 17.89 -17.04
CA GLU A 203 -0.29 17.28 -18.26
C GLU A 203 0.67 16.33 -19.00
N GLU A 204 1.68 15.80 -18.32
CA GLU A 204 2.56 14.79 -18.90
C GLU A 204 1.87 13.43 -19.03
N ILE A 205 1.02 13.10 -18.07
CA ILE A 205 0.15 11.92 -18.06
C ILE A 205 -1.29 12.33 -17.78
N ASP A 206 -2.24 11.57 -18.28
CA ASP A 206 -3.68 11.76 -18.10
C ASP A 206 -4.35 10.58 -17.43
N VAL A 207 -3.69 9.42 -17.43
CA VAL A 207 -4.11 8.17 -16.80
C VAL A 207 -2.96 7.67 -15.94
N ALA A 208 -3.26 7.18 -14.74
CA ALA A 208 -2.24 6.57 -13.91
C ALA A 208 -2.77 5.35 -13.15
N LEU A 209 -1.90 4.37 -12.95
CA LEU A 209 -2.09 3.24 -12.06
C LEU A 209 -1.30 3.50 -10.78
N GLY A 210 -1.97 3.59 -9.65
CA GLY A 210 -1.33 3.92 -8.39
C GLY A 210 -2.30 3.99 -7.21
N TRP A 211 -1.85 4.59 -6.11
CA TRP A 211 -2.60 4.69 -4.87
C TRP A 211 -3.61 5.84 -4.89
N ASN A 212 -4.69 5.66 -4.12
CA ASN A 212 -5.79 6.62 -3.98
C ASN A 212 -5.33 8.02 -3.56
N GLU A 213 -4.31 8.15 -2.73
CA GLU A 213 -3.77 9.45 -2.30
C GLU A 213 -3.22 10.29 -3.47
N ILE A 214 -2.61 9.62 -4.47
CA ILE A 214 -2.13 10.28 -5.70
C ILE A 214 -3.31 10.86 -6.46
N ALA A 215 -4.38 10.07 -6.62
CA ALA A 215 -5.58 10.50 -7.30
C ALA A 215 -6.22 11.71 -6.62
N TRP A 216 -6.36 11.68 -5.31
CA TRP A 216 -6.94 12.80 -4.55
C TRP A 216 -6.08 14.05 -4.62
N SER A 217 -4.78 13.92 -4.43
CA SER A 217 -3.85 15.05 -4.47
C SER A 217 -3.78 15.71 -5.85
N ALA A 218 -3.89 14.92 -6.91
CA ALA A 218 -3.90 15.42 -8.29
C ALA A 218 -5.29 15.89 -8.77
N GLY A 219 -6.35 15.66 -8.01
CA GLY A 219 -7.74 15.91 -8.44
C GLY A 219 -8.21 14.96 -9.54
N ALA A 220 -7.61 13.77 -9.64
CA ALA A 220 -7.97 12.75 -10.61
C ALA A 220 -9.20 11.96 -10.15
N LYS A 221 -9.96 11.42 -11.10
CA LYS A 221 -11.09 10.55 -10.83
C LYS A 221 -10.61 9.09 -10.72
N MET A 222 -10.84 8.49 -9.56
CA MET A 222 -10.58 7.06 -9.35
C MET A 222 -11.62 6.23 -10.09
N MET A 223 -11.15 5.15 -10.73
CA MET A 223 -12.02 4.18 -11.38
C MET A 223 -12.48 3.10 -10.40
N GLN A 224 -13.69 2.61 -10.63
CA GLN A 224 -14.26 1.45 -9.96
C GLN A 224 -14.61 0.36 -10.99
N PRO A 225 -13.60 -0.35 -11.50
CA PRO A 225 -13.82 -1.37 -12.51
C PRO A 225 -14.75 -2.48 -12.00
N ALA A 226 -15.62 -3.00 -12.85
CA ALA A 226 -16.59 -4.03 -12.46
C ALA A 226 -15.93 -5.34 -11.95
N ASN A 227 -14.70 -5.62 -12.36
CA ASN A 227 -13.90 -6.76 -11.88
C ASN A 227 -13.15 -6.47 -10.58
N GLY A 228 -13.34 -5.29 -9.98
CA GLY A 228 -12.74 -4.89 -8.72
C GLY A 228 -11.37 -4.23 -8.87
N THR A 229 -10.85 -3.80 -7.74
CA THR A 229 -9.53 -3.18 -7.60
C THR A 229 -8.78 -3.82 -6.43
N MET A 230 -7.58 -3.38 -6.14
CA MET A 230 -6.81 -3.91 -5.02
C MET A 230 -6.92 -2.96 -3.83
N THR A 231 -7.31 -3.54 -2.68
CA THR A 231 -7.37 -2.82 -1.40
C THR A 231 -6.21 -3.27 -0.51
N TRP A 232 -5.58 -2.32 0.15
CA TRP A 232 -4.55 -2.57 1.15
C TRP A 232 -4.98 -2.00 2.50
N ALA A 233 -4.43 -2.57 3.58
CA ALA A 233 -4.55 -2.05 4.93
C ALA A 233 -3.17 -2.08 5.59
N CYS A 234 -2.79 -0.99 6.22
CA CYS A 234 -1.52 -0.84 6.91
C CYS A 234 -1.78 -0.48 8.38
N GLY A 235 -0.81 -0.72 9.25
CA GLY A 235 -1.02 -0.43 10.66
C GLY A 235 0.16 -0.82 11.53
N LEU A 236 -0.01 -0.64 12.83
CA LEU A 236 1.02 -0.79 13.83
C LEU A 236 1.23 -2.26 14.22
N ALA A 237 2.46 -2.72 14.14
CA ALA A 237 2.90 -4.04 14.58
C ALA A 237 4.02 -3.91 15.63
N ILE A 238 3.97 -4.72 16.68
CA ILE A 238 4.99 -4.72 17.73
C ILE A 238 6.22 -5.46 17.22
N VAL A 239 7.36 -4.79 17.26
CA VAL A 239 8.64 -5.40 16.89
C VAL A 239 9.12 -6.31 18.02
N LYS A 240 9.71 -7.44 17.64
CA LYS A 240 10.21 -8.41 18.63
C LYS A 240 11.29 -7.82 19.52
N GLY A 241 11.07 -7.90 20.82
CA GLY A 241 11.98 -7.36 21.83
C GLY A 241 11.68 -5.93 22.26
N ALA A 242 10.62 -5.32 21.72
CA ALA A 242 10.13 -4.00 22.12
C ALA A 242 9.68 -3.96 23.59
N ASP A 243 9.68 -2.78 24.16
CA ASP A 243 8.98 -2.52 25.44
C ASP A 243 7.47 -2.55 25.19
N LEU A 244 6.80 -3.61 25.67
CA LEU A 244 5.39 -3.83 25.41
C LEU A 244 4.48 -2.75 26.00
N ASP A 245 4.82 -2.18 27.13
CA ASP A 245 3.97 -1.15 27.76
C ASP A 245 4.06 0.15 26.93
N LYS A 246 5.25 0.50 26.45
CA LYS A 246 5.47 1.62 25.55
C LYS A 246 4.80 1.40 24.19
N ALA A 247 4.94 0.20 23.62
CA ALA A 247 4.31 -0.14 22.34
C ALA A 247 2.78 -0.04 22.39
N TYR A 248 2.13 -0.58 23.43
CA TYR A 248 0.69 -0.46 23.59
C TYR A 248 0.22 0.96 23.90
N ALA A 249 1.02 1.75 24.61
CA ALA A 249 0.69 3.16 24.83
C ALA A 249 0.65 3.96 23.50
N MET A 250 1.54 3.61 22.54
CA MET A 250 1.51 4.21 21.20
C MET A 250 0.39 3.70 20.30
N ILE A 251 -0.12 2.48 20.53
CA ILE A 251 -1.22 1.89 19.75
C ILE A 251 -2.58 2.46 20.21
N ASN A 252 -2.73 2.82 21.49
CA ASN A 252 -3.94 3.36 22.10
C ASN A 252 -4.06 4.89 21.90
#